data_03809feee7b3dc350c521e2c6a1aee51
#
_entry.id   03809feee7b3dc350c521e2c6a1aee51
#
_cell.length_a   1.000
_cell.length_b   1.000
_cell.length_c   1.000
_cell.angle_alpha   90.00
_cell.angle_beta   90.00
_cell.angle_gamma   90.00
#
_symmetry.space_group_name_H-M   'P 1'
#
loop_
_entity.id
_entity.type
_entity.pdbx_description
1 polymer ?
#
loop_
_entity_poly.entity_id
_entity_poly.type
_entity_poly.pdbx_seq_one_letter_code
_entity_poly.pdbx_strand_id
1 'polypeptide(L)'
;MSQYSKDIQEVAELRKPYGSAWNAINPEYAARMRAQNRFKTGLDIAKYTAAIMRRDMAEFDADPSKYTQSLGCWHGFIAQQKMISIKRRHGTTKGRYLYLSGWMVAALRSKFGPLPDQSMHEKTAVPELIEEIYTFLKQADAWELNHLFRELDVARKAGNREKEAEILHKIDNFETHVVPIIADIDAGFGNEEATYLLAKKMIEAGACAIQIENQVSDEKQCGHQDGKVTVPHEDFLAKINAIRYAFLELGVDDGIIVARTDSLGAGLTKQIAVTKEPGDIGDLYNSFLDGEYINSADDIENGDVVIKAQGKLKKVKRLPSGLFC
;
A
#
# COMPACT_ATOMS: atom_id res chain seq x y z
N MET A 1 29.27 -10.53 21.39
CA MET A 1 28.51 -9.42 21.99
C MET A 1 27.19 -9.33 21.23
N SER A 2 26.06 -9.35 21.93
CA SER A 2 24.74 -9.24 21.30
C SER A 2 24.54 -7.87 20.65
N GLN A 3 23.65 -7.75 19.66
CA GLN A 3 23.32 -6.47 19.05
C GLN A 3 22.74 -5.49 20.10
N TYR A 4 21.90 -6.00 20.98
CA TYR A 4 21.37 -5.21 22.10
C TYR A 4 22.48 -4.64 23.02
N SER A 5 23.53 -5.42 23.29
CA SER A 5 24.69 -4.93 24.06
C SER A 5 25.46 -3.83 23.33
N LYS A 6 25.57 -3.92 22.00
CA LYS A 6 26.15 -2.83 21.17
C LYS A 6 25.31 -1.56 21.22
N ASP A 7 23.98 -1.71 21.15
CA ASP A 7 23.05 -0.58 21.23
C ASP A 7 23.17 0.17 22.58
N ILE A 8 23.37 -0.57 23.68
CA ILE A 8 23.63 0.05 24.99
C ILE A 8 24.90 0.89 24.96
N GLN A 9 25.98 0.35 24.37
CA GLN A 9 27.26 1.08 24.27
C GLN A 9 27.11 2.32 23.38
N GLU A 10 26.46 2.20 22.22
CA GLU A 10 26.23 3.33 21.32
C GLU A 10 25.43 4.44 22.01
N VAL A 11 24.36 4.11 22.73
CA VAL A 11 23.58 5.10 23.49
C VAL A 11 24.45 5.77 24.57
N ALA A 12 25.31 5.00 25.24
CA ALA A 12 26.22 5.53 26.24
C ALA A 12 27.22 6.53 25.63
N GLU A 13 27.77 6.23 24.43
CA GLU A 13 28.69 7.15 23.73
C GLU A 13 27.97 8.42 23.27
N LEU A 14 26.76 8.29 22.70
CA LEU A 14 25.98 9.45 22.22
C LEU A 14 25.67 10.48 23.33
N ARG A 15 25.57 10.06 24.58
CA ARG A 15 25.27 10.98 25.69
C ARG A 15 26.51 11.65 26.33
N LYS A 16 27.71 11.13 26.12
CA LYS A 16 28.96 11.65 26.69
C LYS A 16 29.18 13.17 26.51
N PRO A 17 28.91 13.75 25.32
CA PRO A 17 29.14 15.19 25.10
C PRO A 17 28.26 16.10 25.97
N TYR A 18 27.17 15.59 26.52
CA TYR A 18 26.19 16.39 27.23
C TYR A 18 26.42 16.47 28.75
N GLY A 19 27.49 15.82 29.26
CA GLY A 19 27.91 15.90 30.65
C GLY A 19 26.90 15.33 31.65
N SER A 20 27.01 15.80 32.89
CA SER A 20 26.22 15.28 34.04
C SER A 20 24.73 15.52 33.93
N ALA A 21 24.28 16.53 33.20
CA ALA A 21 22.85 16.81 33.00
C ALA A 21 22.11 15.65 32.32
N TRP A 22 22.77 14.84 31.49
CA TRP A 22 22.22 13.69 30.80
C TRP A 22 22.52 12.34 31.47
N ASN A 23 23.21 12.35 32.63
CA ASN A 23 23.51 11.12 33.38
C ASN A 23 22.24 10.44 33.96
N ALA A 24 21.13 11.17 34.03
CA ALA A 24 19.82 10.60 34.41
C ALA A 24 19.27 9.59 33.41
N ILE A 25 19.70 9.65 32.14
CA ILE A 25 19.29 8.70 31.10
C ILE A 25 20.14 7.43 31.24
N ASN A 26 19.53 6.36 31.71
CA ASN A 26 20.16 5.05 31.74
C ASN A 26 20.35 4.54 30.30
N PRO A 27 21.59 4.23 29.84
CA PRO A 27 21.83 3.73 28.48
C PRO A 27 21.08 2.46 28.14
N GLU A 28 20.96 1.55 29.10
CA GLU A 28 20.21 0.31 28.89
C GLU A 28 18.72 0.58 28.71
N TYR A 29 18.13 1.47 29.53
CA TYR A 29 16.73 1.85 29.35
C TYR A 29 16.49 2.50 27.99
N ALA A 30 17.37 3.41 27.56
CA ALA A 30 17.27 4.04 26.25
C ALA A 30 17.43 3.02 25.11
N ALA A 31 18.30 2.02 25.25
CA ALA A 31 18.45 0.94 24.27
C ALA A 31 17.20 0.06 24.20
N ARG A 32 16.55 -0.23 25.33
CA ARG A 32 15.24 -0.92 25.38
C ARG A 32 14.16 -0.12 24.64
N MET A 33 14.06 1.16 24.89
CA MET A 33 13.14 2.06 24.21
C MET A 33 13.41 2.12 22.71
N ARG A 34 14.66 2.15 22.30
CA ARG A 34 15.07 2.09 20.88
C ARG A 34 14.64 0.80 20.23
N ALA A 35 14.85 -0.35 20.86
CA ALA A 35 14.43 -1.64 20.34
C ALA A 35 12.90 -1.75 20.17
N GLN A 36 12.13 -1.22 21.14
CA GLN A 36 10.67 -1.18 21.09
C GLN A 36 10.11 -0.20 20.05
N ASN A 37 10.90 0.81 19.65
CA ASN A 37 10.53 1.86 18.70
C ASN A 37 11.50 1.88 17.50
N ARG A 38 11.82 0.71 16.94
CA ARG A 38 12.78 0.55 15.85
C ARG A 38 12.44 1.33 14.59
N PHE A 39 11.17 1.54 14.30
CA PHE A 39 10.70 2.33 13.17
C PHE A 39 10.43 3.76 13.63
N LYS A 40 11.19 4.72 13.12
CA LYS A 40 11.09 6.13 13.52
C LYS A 40 9.95 6.85 12.79
N THR A 41 9.73 6.48 11.52
CA THR A 41 8.76 7.12 10.62
C THR A 41 7.94 6.07 9.86
N GLY A 42 6.84 6.50 9.24
CA GLY A 42 6.10 5.66 8.30
C GLY A 42 6.94 5.27 7.08
N LEU A 43 7.84 6.15 6.63
CA LEU A 43 8.75 5.84 5.53
C LEU A 43 9.74 4.71 5.86
N ASP A 44 10.21 4.61 7.11
CA ASP A 44 11.04 3.47 7.53
C ASP A 44 10.26 2.16 7.43
N ILE A 45 8.96 2.20 7.80
CA ILE A 45 8.06 1.06 7.69
C ILE A 45 7.82 0.71 6.21
N ALA A 46 7.51 1.71 5.37
CA ALA A 46 7.28 1.50 3.94
C ALA A 46 8.49 0.84 3.27
N LYS A 47 9.69 1.35 3.51
CA LYS A 47 10.95 0.78 2.98
C LYS A 47 11.18 -0.65 3.46
N TYR A 48 11.03 -0.89 4.76
CA TYR A 48 11.22 -2.21 5.34
C TYR A 48 10.24 -3.24 4.79
N THR A 49 8.97 -2.88 4.70
CA THR A 49 7.90 -3.78 4.24
C THR A 49 7.91 -3.96 2.72
N ALA A 50 8.31 -2.94 1.94
CA ALA A 50 8.52 -3.08 0.50
C ALA A 50 9.62 -4.12 0.17
N ALA A 51 10.75 -4.06 0.89
CA ALA A 51 11.83 -5.03 0.73
C ALA A 51 11.37 -6.46 1.06
N ILE A 52 10.50 -6.63 2.08
CA ILE A 52 9.88 -7.93 2.38
C ILE A 52 9.05 -8.43 1.21
N MET A 53 8.14 -7.61 0.67
CA MET A 53 7.28 -8.01 -0.44
C MET A 53 8.09 -8.37 -1.68
N ARG A 54 9.13 -7.59 -2.02
CA ARG A 54 10.02 -7.89 -3.17
C ARG A 54 10.71 -9.24 -3.01
N ARG A 55 11.23 -9.53 -1.82
CA ARG A 55 11.83 -10.82 -1.54
C ARG A 55 10.81 -11.96 -1.67
N ASP A 56 9.62 -11.80 -1.07
CA ASP A 56 8.59 -12.83 -1.10
C ASP A 56 8.06 -13.07 -2.53
N MET A 57 7.98 -12.03 -3.37
CA MET A 57 7.67 -12.16 -4.81
C MET A 57 8.75 -12.96 -5.54
N ALA A 58 10.01 -12.66 -5.31
CA ALA A 58 11.11 -13.40 -5.92
C ALA A 58 11.16 -14.89 -5.44
N GLU A 59 10.83 -15.14 -4.16
CA GLU A 59 10.70 -16.51 -3.65
C GLU A 59 9.54 -17.27 -4.34
N PHE A 60 8.41 -16.59 -4.59
CA PHE A 60 7.26 -17.16 -5.30
C PHE A 60 7.57 -17.44 -6.79
N ASP A 61 8.26 -16.52 -7.45
CA ASP A 61 8.68 -16.70 -8.85
C ASP A 61 9.61 -17.92 -9.01
N ALA A 62 10.48 -18.14 -8.01
CA ALA A 62 11.38 -19.30 -7.99
C ALA A 62 10.67 -20.61 -7.59
N ASP A 63 9.66 -20.54 -6.73
CA ASP A 63 8.90 -21.68 -6.21
C ASP A 63 7.45 -21.28 -5.89
N PRO A 64 6.50 -21.50 -6.83
CA PRO A 64 5.09 -21.13 -6.64
C PRO A 64 4.38 -21.78 -5.44
N SER A 65 4.97 -22.80 -4.83
CA SER A 65 4.44 -23.35 -3.59
C SER A 65 4.58 -22.41 -2.38
N LYS A 66 5.45 -21.40 -2.48
CA LYS A 66 5.72 -20.37 -1.46
C LYS A 66 4.80 -19.15 -1.60
N TYR A 67 3.53 -19.41 -1.64
CA TYR A 67 2.53 -18.34 -1.73
C TYR A 67 2.50 -17.48 -0.46
N THR A 68 2.03 -16.24 -0.63
CA THR A 68 1.74 -15.30 0.46
C THR A 68 0.24 -15.17 0.65
N GLN A 69 -0.18 -14.62 1.80
CA GLN A 69 -1.58 -14.42 2.10
C GLN A 69 -1.84 -13.00 2.55
N SER A 70 -2.77 -12.32 1.85
CA SER A 70 -3.26 -11.00 2.21
C SER A 70 -4.55 -11.12 3.02
N LEU A 71 -4.62 -10.42 4.14
CA LEU A 71 -5.72 -10.48 5.10
C LEU A 71 -6.43 -9.12 5.15
N GLY A 72 -7.72 -9.08 4.84
CA GLY A 72 -8.53 -7.88 4.96
C GLY A 72 -8.49 -7.31 6.38
N CYS A 73 -8.29 -5.99 6.50
CA CYS A 73 -8.21 -5.32 7.78
C CYS A 73 -8.77 -3.89 7.70
N TRP A 74 -9.47 -3.45 8.75
CA TRP A 74 -10.11 -2.14 8.83
C TRP A 74 -9.99 -1.47 10.22
N HIS A 75 -9.16 -2.04 11.10
CA HIS A 75 -8.98 -1.54 12.46
C HIS A 75 -7.65 -2.01 13.05
N GLY A 76 -6.94 -1.12 13.74
CA GLY A 76 -5.62 -1.39 14.30
C GLY A 76 -5.61 -2.54 15.29
N PHE A 77 -6.58 -2.59 16.20
CA PHE A 77 -6.68 -3.69 17.19
C PHE A 77 -6.92 -5.05 16.52
N ILE A 78 -7.73 -5.11 15.45
CA ILE A 78 -7.96 -6.35 14.71
C ILE A 78 -6.66 -6.80 14.02
N ALA A 79 -5.91 -5.87 13.40
CA ALA A 79 -4.61 -6.16 12.82
C ALA A 79 -3.64 -6.74 13.85
N GLN A 80 -3.54 -6.11 15.01
CA GLN A 80 -2.70 -6.55 16.11
C GLN A 80 -3.06 -7.97 16.56
N GLN A 81 -4.34 -8.25 16.82
CA GLN A 81 -4.78 -9.58 17.27
C GLN A 81 -4.55 -10.66 16.21
N LYS A 82 -4.76 -10.33 14.93
CA LYS A 82 -4.44 -11.25 13.83
C LYS A 82 -2.95 -11.61 13.82
N MET A 83 -2.06 -10.63 13.85
CA MET A 83 -0.61 -10.86 13.77
C MET A 83 -0.08 -11.59 15.03
N ILE A 84 -0.55 -11.24 16.23
CA ILE A 84 -0.22 -11.97 17.46
C ILE A 84 -0.68 -13.43 17.36
N SER A 85 -1.92 -13.68 16.91
CA SER A 85 -2.47 -15.03 16.77
C SER A 85 -1.69 -15.87 15.76
N ILE A 86 -1.35 -15.27 14.61
CA ILE A 86 -0.57 -15.93 13.55
C ILE A 86 0.82 -16.30 14.07
N LYS A 87 1.53 -15.33 14.67
CA LYS A 87 2.86 -15.56 15.23
C LYS A 87 2.87 -16.67 16.30
N ARG A 88 1.86 -16.69 17.17
CA ARG A 88 1.71 -17.77 18.19
C ARG A 88 1.48 -19.13 17.55
N ARG A 89 0.69 -19.22 16.48
CA ARG A 89 0.33 -20.51 15.83
C ARG A 89 1.44 -21.05 14.94
N HIS A 90 2.13 -20.18 14.23
CA HIS A 90 3.06 -20.54 13.16
C HIS A 90 4.52 -20.23 13.49
N GLY A 91 4.78 -19.56 14.61
CA GLY A 91 6.13 -19.11 14.99
C GLY A 91 6.62 -17.88 14.21
N THR A 92 5.89 -17.42 13.21
CA THR A 92 6.29 -16.36 12.29
C THR A 92 5.10 -15.63 11.68
N THR A 93 5.30 -14.39 11.27
CA THR A 93 4.38 -13.61 10.41
C THR A 93 4.80 -13.58 8.95
N LYS A 94 5.89 -14.27 8.58
CA LYS A 94 6.42 -14.30 7.20
C LYS A 94 5.34 -14.71 6.20
N GLY A 95 5.31 -14.05 5.04
CA GLY A 95 4.33 -14.30 3.99
C GLY A 95 2.90 -13.87 4.33
N ARG A 96 2.72 -13.03 5.35
CA ARG A 96 1.41 -12.46 5.70
C ARG A 96 1.41 -10.95 5.46
N TYR A 97 0.37 -10.49 4.77
CA TYR A 97 0.15 -9.08 4.43
C TYR A 97 -1.20 -8.63 4.97
N LEU A 98 -1.41 -7.34 5.08
CA LEU A 98 -2.71 -6.74 5.35
C LEU A 98 -3.19 -6.03 4.09
N TYR A 99 -4.47 -6.21 3.77
CA TYR A 99 -5.15 -5.50 2.70
C TYR A 99 -6.18 -4.52 3.28
N LEU A 100 -6.02 -3.26 2.98
CA LEU A 100 -6.93 -2.19 3.36
C LEU A 100 -7.82 -1.88 2.17
N SER A 101 -9.02 -2.44 2.18
CA SER A 101 -10.01 -2.28 1.12
C SER A 101 -10.72 -0.94 1.23
N GLY A 102 -10.85 -0.21 0.13
CA GLY A 102 -11.65 0.99 0.02
C GLY A 102 -13.10 0.75 0.44
N TRP A 103 -13.68 -0.41 0.06
CA TRP A 103 -15.00 -0.83 0.50
C TRP A 103 -15.14 -0.86 2.03
N MET A 104 -14.20 -1.48 2.73
CA MET A 104 -14.25 -1.55 4.20
C MET A 104 -14.07 -0.18 4.85
N VAL A 105 -13.24 0.68 4.27
CA VAL A 105 -13.05 2.04 4.73
C VAL A 105 -14.33 2.85 4.54
N ALA A 106 -14.95 2.79 3.39
CA ALA A 106 -16.22 3.46 3.11
C ALA A 106 -17.32 3.03 4.10
N ALA A 107 -17.48 1.72 4.32
CA ALA A 107 -18.52 1.18 5.16
C ALA A 107 -18.30 1.40 6.66
N LEU A 108 -17.04 1.43 7.14
CA LEU A 108 -16.74 1.30 8.57
C LEU A 108 -15.91 2.47 9.14
N ARG A 109 -15.33 3.33 8.30
CA ARG A 109 -14.36 4.35 8.75
C ARG A 109 -14.71 5.78 8.33
N SER A 110 -15.65 5.95 7.40
CA SER A 110 -16.05 7.29 6.96
C SER A 110 -16.71 8.08 8.08
N LYS A 111 -16.35 9.36 8.21
CA LYS A 111 -16.96 10.33 9.14
C LYS A 111 -18.34 10.80 8.68
N PHE A 112 -18.71 10.53 7.42
CA PHE A 112 -20.06 10.77 6.91
C PHE A 112 -21.07 9.69 7.30
N GLY A 113 -20.62 8.62 7.99
CA GLY A 113 -21.40 7.43 8.29
C GLY A 113 -21.12 6.28 7.32
N PRO A 114 -21.80 5.14 7.44
CA PRO A 114 -21.61 4.01 6.55
C PRO A 114 -21.93 4.39 5.10
N LEU A 115 -20.96 4.22 4.21
CA LEU A 115 -21.08 4.53 2.78
C LEU A 115 -20.95 3.27 1.92
N PRO A 116 -21.57 3.26 0.72
CA PRO A 116 -21.31 2.24 -0.27
C PRO A 116 -19.90 2.37 -0.86
N ASP A 117 -19.47 1.36 -1.58
CA ASP A 117 -18.18 1.29 -2.27
C ASP A 117 -18.18 2.13 -3.56
N GLN A 118 -18.10 3.45 -3.40
CA GLN A 118 -18.23 4.45 -4.49
C GLN A 118 -17.26 5.63 -4.34
N SER A 119 -16.12 5.44 -3.67
CA SER A 119 -15.09 6.49 -3.45
C SER A 119 -15.65 7.80 -2.85
N MET A 120 -16.70 7.71 -2.02
CA MET A 120 -17.29 8.89 -1.38
C MET A 120 -16.73 9.18 0.01
N HIS A 121 -15.93 8.27 0.56
CA HIS A 121 -15.28 8.48 1.85
C HIS A 121 -14.14 9.50 1.73
N GLU A 122 -13.71 10.02 2.87
CA GLU A 122 -12.65 11.01 2.94
C GLU A 122 -11.33 10.46 2.39
N LYS A 123 -10.66 11.22 1.53
CA LYS A 123 -9.36 10.83 0.93
C LYS A 123 -8.31 10.46 1.96
N THR A 124 -8.37 11.02 3.17
CA THR A 124 -7.42 10.74 4.26
C THR A 124 -7.77 9.53 5.10
N ALA A 125 -8.94 8.91 4.90
CA ALA A 125 -9.38 7.79 5.75
C ALA A 125 -8.46 6.57 5.65
N VAL A 126 -7.94 6.25 4.45
CA VAL A 126 -6.99 5.15 4.26
C VAL A 126 -5.62 5.46 4.87
N PRO A 127 -4.98 6.62 4.62
CA PRO A 127 -3.75 7.02 5.34
C PRO A 127 -3.89 6.98 6.87
N GLU A 128 -4.97 7.52 7.43
CA GLU A 128 -5.25 7.48 8.88
C GLU A 128 -5.33 6.04 9.40
N LEU A 129 -5.96 5.14 8.66
CA LEU A 129 -6.07 3.72 9.01
C LEU A 129 -4.71 3.01 8.94
N ILE A 130 -3.84 3.33 7.97
CA ILE A 130 -2.48 2.79 7.87
C ILE A 130 -1.68 3.16 9.13
N GLU A 131 -1.70 4.43 9.53
CA GLU A 131 -1.03 4.92 10.75
C GLU A 131 -1.57 4.23 12.00
N GLU A 132 -2.89 4.09 12.13
CA GLU A 132 -3.53 3.37 13.23
C GLU A 132 -3.03 1.92 13.30
N ILE A 133 -3.08 1.19 12.19
CA ILE A 133 -2.67 -0.22 12.14
C ILE A 133 -1.21 -0.36 12.57
N TYR A 134 -0.31 0.43 12.02
CA TYR A 134 1.11 0.32 12.39
C TYR A 134 1.37 0.74 13.84
N THR A 135 0.58 1.65 14.38
CA THR A 135 0.65 1.98 15.81
C THR A 135 0.34 0.76 16.67
N PHE A 136 -0.73 0.03 16.35
CA PHE A 136 -1.10 -1.19 17.08
C PHE A 136 -0.12 -2.35 16.89
N LEU A 137 0.45 -2.51 15.69
CA LEU A 137 1.47 -3.54 15.43
C LEU A 137 2.77 -3.25 16.19
N LYS A 138 3.21 -1.98 16.25
CA LYS A 138 4.35 -1.57 17.07
C LYS A 138 4.09 -1.76 18.57
N GLN A 139 2.87 -1.59 19.04
CA GLN A 139 2.50 -1.90 20.42
C GLN A 139 2.64 -3.40 20.73
N ALA A 140 2.29 -4.28 19.79
CA ALA A 140 2.52 -5.71 19.96
C ALA A 140 4.01 -6.03 20.10
N ASP A 141 4.86 -5.42 19.27
CA ASP A 141 6.33 -5.53 19.39
C ASP A 141 6.82 -5.05 20.75
N ALA A 142 6.37 -3.88 21.19
CA ALA A 142 6.76 -3.31 22.47
C ALA A 142 6.37 -4.22 23.66
N TRP A 143 5.21 -4.85 23.59
CA TRP A 143 4.75 -5.78 24.63
C TRP A 143 5.61 -7.04 24.69
N GLU A 144 5.86 -7.67 23.56
CA GLU A 144 6.66 -8.89 23.51
C GLU A 144 8.10 -8.63 23.93
N LEU A 145 8.72 -7.57 23.43
CA LEU A 145 10.06 -7.14 23.83
C LEU A 145 10.14 -6.79 25.32
N ASN A 146 9.14 -6.10 25.87
CA ASN A 146 9.12 -5.79 27.29
C ASN A 146 9.06 -7.06 28.17
N HIS A 147 8.36 -8.10 27.70
CA HIS A 147 8.35 -9.39 28.36
C HIS A 147 9.75 -10.03 28.35
N LEU A 148 10.41 -10.05 27.21
CA LEU A 148 11.80 -10.54 27.08
C LEU A 148 12.77 -9.76 27.95
N PHE A 149 12.65 -8.43 28.03
CA PHE A 149 13.50 -7.61 28.91
C PHE A 149 13.27 -7.91 30.40
N ARG A 150 12.03 -8.19 30.82
CA ARG A 150 11.75 -8.62 32.20
C ARG A 150 12.36 -9.99 32.50
N GLU A 151 12.25 -10.95 31.59
CA GLU A 151 12.90 -12.24 31.72
C GLU A 151 14.43 -12.11 31.80
N LEU A 152 15.02 -11.21 30.99
CA LEU A 152 16.44 -10.89 31.00
C LEU A 152 16.87 -10.38 32.39
N ASP A 153 16.11 -9.45 32.99
CA ASP A 153 16.41 -8.93 34.32
C ASP A 153 16.34 -10.01 35.38
N VAL A 154 15.38 -10.94 35.28
CA VAL A 154 15.26 -12.08 36.21
C VAL A 154 16.46 -13.02 36.05
N ALA A 155 16.86 -13.39 34.83
CA ALA A 155 18.01 -14.24 34.57
C ALA A 155 19.30 -13.64 35.11
N ARG A 156 19.51 -12.34 34.89
CA ARG A 156 20.69 -11.59 35.43
C ARG A 156 20.74 -11.58 36.94
N LYS A 157 19.61 -11.28 37.60
CA LYS A 157 19.53 -11.29 39.08
C LYS A 157 19.81 -12.66 39.65
N ALA A 158 19.40 -13.72 38.96
CA ALA A 158 19.66 -15.12 39.37
C ALA A 158 21.08 -15.60 39.03
N GLY A 159 21.89 -14.82 38.31
CA GLY A 159 23.19 -15.23 37.81
C GLY A 159 23.17 -16.34 36.77
N ASN A 160 22.00 -16.60 36.15
CA ASN A 160 21.81 -17.65 35.16
C ASN A 160 22.27 -17.17 33.76
N ARG A 161 23.57 -17.37 33.47
CA ARG A 161 24.20 -16.94 32.23
C ARG A 161 23.69 -17.65 30.98
N GLU A 162 23.29 -18.93 31.10
CA GLU A 162 22.72 -19.67 29.97
C GLU A 162 21.39 -19.09 29.55
N LYS A 163 20.50 -18.88 30.53
CA LYS A 163 19.19 -18.24 30.27
C LYS A 163 19.32 -16.79 29.77
N GLU A 164 20.29 -16.04 30.30
CA GLU A 164 20.60 -14.70 29.81
C GLU A 164 20.98 -14.71 28.33
N ALA A 165 21.88 -15.64 27.92
CA ALA A 165 22.29 -15.77 26.53
C ALA A 165 21.13 -16.17 25.60
N GLU A 166 20.28 -17.09 26.03
CA GLU A 166 19.06 -17.48 25.31
C GLU A 166 18.14 -16.28 25.05
N ILE A 167 17.88 -15.48 26.09
CA ILE A 167 16.98 -14.33 25.98
C ILE A 167 17.59 -13.23 25.11
N LEU A 168 18.89 -12.96 25.25
CA LEU A 168 19.58 -12.00 24.39
C LEU A 168 19.52 -12.43 22.91
N HIS A 169 19.64 -13.71 22.64
CA HIS A 169 19.46 -14.24 21.28
C HIS A 169 18.03 -14.00 20.75
N LYS A 170 17.00 -14.18 21.58
CA LYS A 170 15.61 -13.89 21.20
C LYS A 170 15.39 -12.39 20.94
N ILE A 171 16.00 -11.52 21.72
CA ILE A 171 15.93 -10.06 21.52
C ILE A 171 16.62 -9.65 20.22
N ASP A 172 17.82 -10.17 19.97
CA ASP A 172 18.61 -9.85 18.77
C ASP A 172 17.93 -10.34 17.47
N ASN A 173 17.22 -11.48 17.52
CA ASN A 173 16.50 -12.07 16.40
C ASN A 173 14.99 -11.84 16.47
N PHE A 174 14.57 -10.78 17.15
CA PHE A 174 13.15 -10.50 17.33
C PHE A 174 12.47 -10.22 15.99
N GLU A 175 11.48 -11.04 15.65
CA GLU A 175 10.62 -10.84 14.49
C GLU A 175 9.49 -9.89 14.84
N THR A 176 9.40 -8.78 14.12
CA THR A 176 8.37 -7.76 14.31
C THR A 176 6.98 -8.24 13.86
N HIS A 177 5.92 -7.70 14.48
CA HIS A 177 4.54 -7.84 14.01
C HIS A 177 4.20 -6.90 12.85
N VAL A 178 5.12 -5.97 12.52
CA VAL A 178 4.96 -5.06 11.39
C VAL A 178 5.10 -5.85 10.09
N VAL A 179 4.02 -5.93 9.33
CA VAL A 179 3.91 -6.67 8.07
C VAL A 179 3.54 -5.72 6.93
N PRO A 180 3.77 -6.11 5.66
CA PRO A 180 3.37 -5.31 4.52
C PRO A 180 1.87 -4.98 4.50
N ILE A 181 1.55 -3.73 4.13
CA ILE A 181 0.19 -3.28 3.85
C ILE A 181 0.06 -3.01 2.36
N ILE A 182 -0.97 -3.60 1.74
CA ILE A 182 -1.48 -3.22 0.43
C ILE A 182 -2.65 -2.28 0.66
N ALA A 183 -2.50 -1.00 0.30
CA ALA A 183 -3.50 0.03 0.50
C ALA A 183 -4.29 0.28 -0.79
N ASP A 184 -5.61 0.26 -0.69
CA ASP A 184 -6.53 0.55 -1.78
C ASP A 184 -6.66 2.07 -1.95
N ILE A 185 -6.34 2.58 -3.13
CA ILE A 185 -6.53 3.97 -3.51
C ILE A 185 -7.78 4.15 -4.39
N ASP A 186 -8.64 3.14 -4.49
CA ASP A 186 -9.76 3.11 -5.41
C ASP A 186 -9.28 3.47 -6.85
N ALA A 187 -9.97 4.38 -7.52
CA ALA A 187 -9.60 4.92 -8.84
C ALA A 187 -8.69 6.17 -8.78
N GLY A 188 -8.10 6.47 -7.62
CA GLY A 188 -7.17 7.60 -7.44
C GLY A 188 -7.80 8.89 -6.93
N PHE A 189 -9.12 8.91 -6.69
CA PHE A 189 -9.87 10.08 -6.17
C PHE A 189 -9.70 11.37 -7.00
N GLY A 190 -9.57 11.24 -8.30
CA GLY A 190 -9.43 12.32 -9.26
C GLY A 190 -8.50 11.97 -10.42
N ASN A 191 -7.79 12.97 -10.94
CA ASN A 191 -6.77 12.83 -11.96
C ASN A 191 -5.42 12.34 -11.39
N GLU A 192 -4.37 12.33 -12.18
CA GLU A 192 -3.03 11.88 -11.81
C GLU A 192 -2.40 12.70 -10.68
N GLU A 193 -2.62 14.03 -10.65
CA GLU A 193 -2.11 14.88 -9.57
C GLU A 193 -2.79 14.57 -8.24
N ALA A 194 -4.11 14.36 -8.23
CA ALA A 194 -4.84 13.95 -7.04
C ALA A 194 -4.37 12.56 -6.56
N THR A 195 -4.15 11.64 -7.50
CA THR A 195 -3.60 10.29 -7.23
C THR A 195 -2.21 10.37 -6.62
N TYR A 196 -1.33 11.23 -7.17
CA TYR A 196 0.02 11.47 -6.62
C TYR A 196 -0.04 11.94 -5.16
N LEU A 197 -0.83 12.98 -4.88
CA LEU A 197 -0.95 13.55 -3.53
C LEU A 197 -1.45 12.53 -2.51
N LEU A 198 -2.43 11.73 -2.89
CA LEU A 198 -2.97 10.70 -2.00
C LEU A 198 -2.00 9.53 -1.83
N ALA A 199 -1.36 9.05 -2.90
CA ALA A 199 -0.33 8.03 -2.84
C ALA A 199 0.82 8.45 -1.92
N LYS A 200 1.29 9.70 -2.06
CA LYS A 200 2.33 10.26 -1.18
C LYS A 200 1.92 10.16 0.29
N LYS A 201 0.68 10.54 0.62
CA LYS A 201 0.14 10.44 1.98
C LYS A 201 0.10 9.00 2.50
N MET A 202 -0.32 8.06 1.68
CA MET A 202 -0.35 6.63 2.04
C MET A 202 1.05 6.07 2.30
N ILE A 203 2.04 6.45 1.48
CA ILE A 203 3.44 6.02 1.62
C ILE A 203 4.06 6.64 2.88
N GLU A 204 3.83 7.93 3.14
CA GLU A 204 4.25 8.60 4.37
C GLU A 204 3.67 7.94 5.62
N ALA A 205 2.43 7.43 5.55
CA ALA A 205 1.79 6.66 6.60
C ALA A 205 2.39 5.25 6.79
N GLY A 206 3.14 4.74 5.79
CA GLY A 206 3.84 3.46 5.86
C GLY A 206 3.44 2.42 4.82
N ALA A 207 2.53 2.71 3.89
CA ALA A 207 2.17 1.76 2.84
C ALA A 207 3.36 1.43 1.94
N CYS A 208 3.61 0.15 1.73
CA CYS A 208 4.64 -0.34 0.81
C CYS A 208 4.07 -0.77 -0.54
N ALA A 209 2.76 -0.96 -0.62
CA ALA A 209 2.06 -1.31 -1.84
C ALA A 209 0.76 -0.52 -1.94
N ILE A 210 0.45 -0.05 -3.14
CA ILE A 210 -0.78 0.68 -3.45
C ILE A 210 -1.49 -0.04 -4.58
N GLN A 211 -2.76 -0.37 -4.37
CA GLN A 211 -3.63 -0.94 -5.40
C GLN A 211 -4.49 0.17 -5.98
N ILE A 212 -4.50 0.27 -7.29
CA ILE A 212 -5.32 1.21 -8.06
C ILE A 212 -6.12 0.49 -9.13
N GLU A 213 -7.32 0.95 -9.42
CA GLU A 213 -8.21 0.41 -10.44
C GLU A 213 -8.53 1.41 -11.55
N ASN A 214 -8.89 0.91 -12.73
CA ASN A 214 -9.12 1.71 -13.94
C ASN A 214 -10.52 2.28 -14.08
N GLN A 215 -11.28 2.40 -13.00
CA GLN A 215 -12.58 3.06 -13.02
C GLN A 215 -12.43 4.60 -13.08
N VAL A 216 -13.49 5.27 -13.53
CA VAL A 216 -13.63 6.72 -13.39
C VAL A 216 -13.87 7.07 -11.94
N SER A 217 -13.07 7.97 -11.35
CA SER A 217 -13.07 8.22 -9.91
C SER A 217 -14.42 8.71 -9.35
N ASP A 218 -15.12 9.56 -10.07
CA ASP A 218 -16.42 10.14 -9.68
C ASP A 218 -17.63 9.26 -10.08
N GLU A 219 -17.40 8.19 -10.83
CA GLU A 219 -18.42 7.21 -11.25
C GLU A 219 -18.11 5.80 -10.72
N LYS A 220 -17.17 5.69 -9.78
CA LYS A 220 -16.69 4.43 -9.24
C LYS A 220 -17.79 3.65 -8.55
N GLN A 221 -17.85 2.37 -8.86
CA GLN A 221 -18.77 1.39 -8.28
C GLN A 221 -18.01 0.21 -7.69
N CYS A 222 -18.70 -0.60 -6.89
CA CYS A 222 -18.13 -1.87 -6.43
C CYS A 222 -17.74 -2.74 -7.63
N GLY A 223 -16.56 -3.33 -7.59
CA GLY A 223 -16.03 -4.15 -8.68
C GLY A 223 -16.90 -5.34 -9.10
N HIS A 224 -17.82 -5.78 -8.23
CA HIS A 224 -18.77 -6.85 -8.52
C HIS A 224 -19.99 -6.41 -9.36
N GLN A 225 -20.19 -5.12 -9.55
CA GLN A 225 -21.32 -4.58 -10.30
C GLN A 225 -21.03 -4.57 -11.80
N ASP A 226 -22.07 -4.74 -12.60
CA ASP A 226 -22.03 -4.53 -14.04
C ASP A 226 -22.20 -3.05 -14.37
N GLY A 227 -21.77 -2.65 -15.57
CA GLY A 227 -21.95 -1.30 -16.06
C GLY A 227 -20.96 -0.26 -15.48
N LYS A 228 -19.83 -0.73 -14.95
CA LYS A 228 -18.74 0.15 -14.53
C LYS A 228 -18.23 1.00 -15.68
N VAL A 229 -17.79 2.21 -15.39
CA VAL A 229 -17.19 3.12 -16.36
C VAL A 229 -15.68 3.14 -16.14
N THR A 230 -14.92 2.77 -17.17
CA THR A 230 -13.46 2.75 -17.13
C THR A 230 -12.87 4.02 -17.75
N VAL A 231 -11.63 4.34 -17.38
CA VAL A 231 -10.85 5.40 -18.03
C VAL A 231 -10.08 4.86 -19.24
N PRO A 232 -9.71 5.71 -20.21
CA PRO A 232 -8.75 5.36 -21.24
C PRO A 232 -7.42 4.85 -20.66
N HIS A 233 -6.71 4.01 -21.40
CA HIS A 233 -5.43 3.45 -20.93
C HIS A 233 -4.41 4.50 -20.54
N GLU A 234 -4.31 5.59 -21.30
CA GLU A 234 -3.35 6.67 -21.00
C GLU A 234 -3.62 7.33 -19.65
N ASP A 235 -4.89 7.59 -19.33
CA ASP A 235 -5.28 8.16 -18.05
C ASP A 235 -4.93 7.20 -16.91
N PHE A 236 -5.14 5.90 -17.11
CA PHE A 236 -4.77 4.89 -16.12
C PHE A 236 -3.25 4.78 -15.94
N LEU A 237 -2.50 4.78 -17.05
CA LEU A 237 -1.04 4.77 -17.02
C LEU A 237 -0.47 6.04 -16.36
N ALA A 238 -1.06 7.22 -16.62
CA ALA A 238 -0.68 8.46 -15.94
C ALA A 238 -0.82 8.34 -14.42
N LYS A 239 -1.93 7.79 -13.93
CA LYS A 239 -2.15 7.54 -12.50
C LYS A 239 -1.17 6.52 -11.91
N ILE A 240 -0.89 5.42 -12.62
CA ILE A 240 0.13 4.44 -12.21
C ILE A 240 1.51 5.10 -12.11
N ASN A 241 1.88 5.91 -13.09
CA ASN A 241 3.14 6.65 -13.09
C ASN A 241 3.21 7.66 -11.95
N ALA A 242 2.10 8.33 -11.63
CA ALA A 242 2.01 9.24 -10.50
C ALA A 242 2.29 8.54 -9.15
N ILE A 243 1.74 7.33 -8.96
CA ILE A 243 2.04 6.51 -7.77
C ILE A 243 3.52 6.09 -7.78
N ARG A 244 4.05 5.68 -8.93
CA ARG A 244 5.48 5.29 -9.03
C ARG A 244 6.39 6.45 -8.71
N TYR A 245 6.06 7.64 -9.21
CA TYR A 245 6.80 8.86 -8.90
C TYR A 245 6.78 9.18 -7.39
N ALA A 246 5.62 9.05 -6.73
CA ALA A 246 5.52 9.26 -5.29
C ALA A 246 6.43 8.31 -4.50
N PHE A 247 6.49 7.03 -4.86
CA PHE A 247 7.41 6.07 -4.24
C PHE A 247 8.87 6.47 -4.40
N LEU A 248 9.27 6.84 -5.63
CA LEU A 248 10.65 7.25 -5.93
C LEU A 248 11.04 8.54 -5.20
N GLU A 249 10.17 9.56 -5.21
CA GLU A 249 10.40 10.83 -4.52
C GLU A 249 10.63 10.63 -3.01
N LEU A 250 9.89 9.70 -2.40
CA LEU A 250 10.02 9.39 -0.98
C LEU A 250 11.14 8.37 -0.67
N GLY A 251 11.89 7.96 -1.69
CA GLY A 251 13.00 7.01 -1.55
C GLY A 251 12.54 5.60 -1.14
N VAL A 252 11.34 5.18 -1.56
CA VAL A 252 10.81 3.82 -1.39
C VAL A 252 10.90 3.10 -2.73
N ASP A 253 12.13 2.86 -3.21
CA ASP A 253 12.40 2.37 -4.56
C ASP A 253 11.75 1.00 -4.83
N ASP A 254 11.66 0.16 -3.81
CA ASP A 254 11.02 -1.16 -3.85
C ASP A 254 9.50 -1.13 -3.77
N GLY A 255 8.88 0.05 -3.70
CA GLY A 255 7.43 0.21 -3.63
C GLY A 255 6.69 -0.53 -4.75
N ILE A 256 5.54 -1.11 -4.40
CA ILE A 256 4.78 -1.99 -5.30
C ILE A 256 3.47 -1.32 -5.69
N ILE A 257 3.11 -1.46 -6.98
CA ILE A 257 1.83 -1.02 -7.50
C ILE A 257 1.06 -2.26 -7.96
N VAL A 258 -0.14 -2.42 -7.41
CA VAL A 258 -1.09 -3.44 -7.84
C VAL A 258 -2.07 -2.78 -8.81
N ALA A 259 -1.83 -2.94 -10.10
CA ALA A 259 -2.72 -2.43 -11.13
C ALA A 259 -3.89 -3.40 -11.30
N ARG A 260 -5.07 -3.00 -10.82
CA ARG A 260 -6.32 -3.75 -10.94
C ARG A 260 -7.06 -3.30 -12.19
N THR A 261 -7.72 -4.23 -12.86
CA THR A 261 -8.67 -3.91 -13.92
C THR A 261 -10.08 -4.29 -13.52
N ASP A 262 -11.01 -3.37 -13.70
CA ASP A 262 -12.45 -3.58 -13.53
C ASP A 262 -13.18 -3.64 -14.88
N SER A 263 -12.46 -3.92 -15.96
CA SER A 263 -13.04 -4.03 -17.31
C SER A 263 -13.99 -5.22 -17.48
N LEU A 264 -13.85 -6.26 -16.65
CA LEU A 264 -14.85 -7.33 -16.61
C LEU A 264 -16.17 -6.78 -16.07
N GLY A 265 -17.23 -6.85 -16.87
CA GLY A 265 -18.55 -6.30 -16.55
C GLY A 265 -18.63 -4.77 -16.72
N ALA A 266 -17.58 -4.11 -17.19
CA ALA A 266 -17.65 -2.71 -17.62
C ALA A 266 -18.32 -2.63 -19.00
N GLY A 267 -19.26 -1.71 -19.14
CA GLY A 267 -19.95 -1.48 -20.42
C GLY A 267 -19.44 -0.27 -21.18
N LEU A 268 -18.78 0.66 -20.49
CA LEU A 268 -18.46 1.98 -21.03
C LEU A 268 -17.04 2.39 -20.70
N THR A 269 -16.46 3.21 -21.58
CA THR A 269 -15.23 3.97 -21.30
C THR A 269 -15.53 5.45 -21.40
N LYS A 270 -15.04 6.25 -20.46
CA LYS A 270 -15.27 7.70 -20.44
C LYS A 270 -14.73 8.33 -21.70
N GLN A 271 -15.52 9.24 -22.26
CA GLN A 271 -15.10 10.04 -23.41
C GLN A 271 -13.91 10.93 -23.04
N ILE A 272 -12.87 10.87 -23.82
CA ILE A 272 -11.81 11.90 -23.83
C ILE A 272 -12.13 12.96 -24.86
N ALA A 273 -11.48 14.14 -24.74
CA ALA A 273 -11.64 15.20 -25.71
C ALA A 273 -11.11 14.73 -27.07
N VAL A 274 -11.99 14.73 -28.05
CA VAL A 274 -11.67 14.52 -29.47
C VAL A 274 -11.96 15.79 -30.24
N THR A 275 -11.59 15.82 -31.51
CA THR A 275 -11.92 16.96 -32.37
C THR A 275 -13.41 17.25 -32.40
N LYS A 276 -13.79 18.52 -32.59
CA LYS A 276 -15.18 18.95 -32.60
C LYS A 276 -15.88 18.72 -33.93
N GLU A 277 -15.09 18.58 -34.98
CA GLU A 277 -15.63 18.42 -36.33
C GLU A 277 -16.07 16.98 -36.58
N PRO A 278 -17.28 16.75 -37.11
CA PRO A 278 -17.73 15.44 -37.45
C PRO A 278 -16.79 14.76 -38.45
N GLY A 279 -16.45 13.49 -38.22
CA GLY A 279 -15.59 12.71 -39.08
C GLY A 279 -14.09 12.91 -38.87
N ASP A 280 -13.68 13.84 -38.00
CA ASP A 280 -12.26 14.00 -37.67
C ASP A 280 -11.71 12.79 -36.87
N ILE A 281 -10.44 12.49 -37.13
CA ILE A 281 -9.75 11.40 -36.44
C ILE A 281 -9.28 11.91 -35.08
N GLY A 282 -9.82 11.34 -34.01
CA GLY A 282 -9.42 11.61 -32.64
C GLY A 282 -8.22 10.77 -32.19
N ASP A 283 -7.42 11.32 -31.28
CA ASP A 283 -6.36 10.60 -30.61
C ASP A 283 -6.90 9.98 -29.31
N LEU A 284 -7.58 8.84 -29.46
CA LEU A 284 -7.99 8.01 -28.34
C LEU A 284 -6.94 6.93 -28.10
N TYR A 285 -6.54 6.76 -26.86
CA TYR A 285 -5.45 5.85 -26.49
C TYR A 285 -5.93 4.44 -26.10
N ASN A 286 -7.22 4.26 -25.84
CA ASN A 286 -7.76 2.94 -25.57
C ASN A 286 -8.01 2.18 -26.87
N SER A 287 -7.02 1.42 -27.30
CA SER A 287 -7.09 0.60 -28.52
C SER A 287 -8.02 -0.62 -28.43
N PHE A 288 -8.53 -0.90 -27.24
CA PHE A 288 -9.46 -2.02 -26.97
C PHE A 288 -10.94 -1.63 -27.01
N LEU A 289 -11.24 -0.35 -27.25
CA LEU A 289 -12.63 0.06 -27.49
C LEU A 289 -13.23 -0.76 -28.65
N ASP A 290 -14.47 -1.18 -28.49
CA ASP A 290 -15.20 -1.92 -29.51
C ASP A 290 -15.40 -1.03 -30.75
N GLY A 291 -15.30 -1.62 -31.93
CA GLY A 291 -15.42 -0.90 -33.18
C GLY A 291 -14.79 -1.62 -34.36
N GLU A 292 -14.97 -1.06 -35.55
CA GLU A 292 -14.53 -1.63 -36.82
C GLU A 292 -13.25 -0.93 -37.34
N TYR A 293 -12.30 -1.72 -37.86
CA TYR A 293 -11.17 -1.17 -38.58
C TYR A 293 -11.63 -0.67 -39.93
N ILE A 294 -11.23 0.54 -40.31
CA ILE A 294 -11.53 1.19 -41.57
C ILE A 294 -10.25 1.44 -42.37
N ASN A 295 -10.36 1.46 -43.71
CA ASN A 295 -9.22 1.57 -44.59
C ASN A 295 -8.87 3.03 -44.91
N SER A 296 -9.85 3.91 -44.91
CA SER A 296 -9.67 5.33 -45.21
C SER A 296 -10.61 6.22 -44.41
N ALA A 297 -10.32 7.52 -44.44
CA ALA A 297 -11.20 8.54 -43.86
C ALA A 297 -12.53 8.68 -44.61
N ASP A 298 -12.62 8.17 -45.83
CA ASP A 298 -13.85 8.23 -46.64
C ASP A 298 -14.95 7.29 -46.10
N ASP A 299 -14.57 6.34 -45.26
CA ASP A 299 -15.52 5.41 -44.60
C ASP A 299 -16.15 6.02 -43.35
N ILE A 300 -15.89 7.29 -43.04
CA ILE A 300 -16.39 7.98 -41.83
C ILE A 300 -17.69 8.69 -42.16
N GLU A 301 -18.72 8.38 -41.35
CA GLU A 301 -20.02 9.07 -41.40
C GLU A 301 -20.08 10.20 -40.37
N ASN A 302 -21.02 11.12 -40.58
CA ASN A 302 -21.22 12.20 -39.66
C ASN A 302 -21.61 11.70 -38.26
N GLY A 303 -20.85 12.08 -37.26
CA GLY A 303 -21.03 11.65 -35.87
C GLY A 303 -20.18 10.47 -35.46
N ASP A 304 -19.44 9.83 -36.39
CA ASP A 304 -18.50 8.78 -36.05
C ASP A 304 -17.30 9.34 -35.29
N VAL A 305 -16.74 8.52 -34.42
CA VAL A 305 -15.48 8.80 -33.75
C VAL A 305 -14.45 7.78 -34.23
N VAL A 306 -13.32 8.27 -34.71
CA VAL A 306 -12.26 7.44 -35.26
C VAL A 306 -10.99 7.59 -34.38
N ILE A 307 -10.41 6.48 -34.03
CA ILE A 307 -9.15 6.40 -33.28
C ILE A 307 -8.05 5.76 -34.12
N LYS A 308 -6.81 6.01 -33.74
CA LYS A 308 -5.67 5.23 -34.24
C LYS A 308 -5.39 4.09 -33.26
N ALA A 309 -5.59 2.84 -33.72
CA ALA A 309 -5.33 1.65 -32.94
C ALA A 309 -4.38 0.74 -33.70
N GLN A 310 -3.23 0.42 -33.11
CA GLN A 310 -2.21 -0.46 -33.72
C GLN A 310 -1.78 -0.02 -35.13
N GLY A 311 -1.64 1.30 -35.35
CA GLY A 311 -1.25 1.88 -36.64
C GLY A 311 -2.35 1.90 -37.70
N LYS A 312 -3.57 1.50 -37.38
CA LYS A 312 -4.74 1.51 -38.29
C LYS A 312 -5.82 2.43 -37.75
N LEU A 313 -6.70 2.86 -38.65
CA LEU A 313 -7.91 3.61 -38.27
C LEU A 313 -8.97 2.64 -37.74
N LYS A 314 -9.62 3.00 -36.67
CA LYS A 314 -10.72 2.23 -36.04
C LYS A 314 -11.87 3.16 -35.74
N LYS A 315 -13.05 2.86 -36.31
CA LYS A 315 -14.28 3.54 -36.00
C LYS A 315 -14.88 2.94 -34.73
N VAL A 316 -15.11 3.76 -33.71
CA VAL A 316 -15.61 3.32 -32.41
C VAL A 316 -17.02 3.82 -32.17
N LYS A 317 -17.81 3.02 -31.46
CA LYS A 317 -19.19 3.34 -31.13
C LYS A 317 -19.25 4.37 -30.01
N ARG A 318 -19.95 5.46 -30.27
CA ARG A 318 -20.26 6.47 -29.28
C ARG A 318 -21.73 6.41 -28.88
N LEU A 319 -21.99 6.39 -27.59
CA LEU A 319 -23.34 6.42 -27.05
C LEU A 319 -23.89 7.86 -27.00
N PRO A 320 -25.23 8.03 -26.96
CA PRO A 320 -25.84 9.36 -26.81
C PRO A 320 -25.39 10.11 -25.53
N SER A 321 -24.96 9.37 -24.51
CA SER A 321 -24.37 9.94 -23.27
C SER A 321 -23.01 10.57 -23.48
N GLY A 322 -22.35 10.37 -24.65
CA GLY A 322 -20.99 10.81 -24.91
C GLY A 322 -19.90 9.82 -24.46
N LEU A 323 -20.29 8.64 -23.97
CA LEU A 323 -19.39 7.57 -23.59
C LEU A 323 -19.14 6.64 -24.79
N PHE A 324 -18.05 5.86 -24.71
CA PHE A 324 -17.66 4.86 -25.71
C PHE A 324 -17.96 3.44 -25.20
N CYS A 325 -18.27 2.54 -26.11
CA CYS A 325 -18.34 1.10 -25.80
C CYS A 325 -16.99 0.43 -26.03
#